data_887c67450be2b7d4847b19131c63213d
#
_entry.id   887c67450be2b7d4847b19131c63213d
#
_cell.length_a   1.000
_cell.length_b   1.000
_cell.length_c   1.000
_cell.angle_alpha   90.00
_cell.angle_beta   90.00
_cell.angle_gamma   90.00
#
_symmetry.space_group_name_H-M   'P 1'
#
loop_
_entity.id
_entity.type
_entity.pdbx_description
1 polymer ?
#
loop_
_entity_poly.entity_id
_entity_poly.type
_entity_poly.pdbx_seq_one_letter_code
_entity_poly.pdbx_strand_id
1 'polypeptide(L)'
;CGYDIIEIPSGEDGRLDIDALKSAVGEDTAAMMITNPSTLGVFEHQIAEATEIVHSAGGQMYYDGANFNAIIGKTDPGRMGFDAVHYNLHKTFSQPHGGGGPGSGPIGVKSHLSQFLPTPIAGRREKIESDPIGVDDGYWYFWEDVGESSIGKVQQWNGNAVAVVRSWAFYRRYGKELEKMSEHAVLNANYLRHKIMNPDPEIAEKIHVMPLNGAPADLVMHEFTLSLSPLKELHGVTGKDVAKRLLDYGVMAPTLYFPMIVPECLMIEPTETESKEVLDKFASDFHKILSEDPDIITSAPHST
;
A
#
# COMPACT_ATOMS: atom_id res chain seq x y z
N CYS A 1 -3.70 21.97 -3.70
CA CYS A 1 -5.16 22.21 -3.65
C CYS A 1 -5.55 23.52 -2.93
N GLY A 2 -4.61 24.22 -2.27
CA GLY A 2 -4.89 25.48 -1.58
C GLY A 2 -5.40 25.30 -0.14
N TYR A 3 -5.22 24.12 0.44
CA TYR A 3 -5.48 23.85 1.84
C TYR A 3 -4.17 23.75 2.63
N ASP A 4 -4.22 24.12 3.89
CA ASP A 4 -3.14 23.83 4.83
C ASP A 4 -3.15 22.35 5.23
N ILE A 5 -1.97 21.78 5.48
CA ILE A 5 -1.81 20.38 5.86
C ILE A 5 -1.40 20.31 7.32
N ILE A 6 -2.14 19.53 8.09
CA ILE A 6 -1.80 19.16 9.47
C ILE A 6 -1.46 17.68 9.49
N GLU A 7 -0.22 17.34 9.84
CA GLU A 7 0.20 15.97 10.02
C GLU A 7 -0.20 15.48 11.42
N ILE A 8 -0.94 14.37 11.46
CA ILE A 8 -1.29 13.72 12.72
C ILE A 8 -0.23 12.67 13.02
N PRO A 9 0.44 12.71 14.18
CA PRO A 9 1.47 11.77 14.52
C PRO A 9 0.94 10.35 14.69
N SER A 10 1.83 9.38 14.54
CA SER A 10 1.59 8.00 14.95
C SER A 10 2.09 7.80 16.39
N GLY A 11 1.39 6.96 17.15
CA GLY A 11 1.84 6.47 18.43
C GLY A 11 3.04 5.51 18.30
N GLU A 12 3.57 5.08 19.44
CA GLU A 12 4.70 4.14 19.49
C GLU A 12 4.39 2.78 18.86
N ASP A 13 3.11 2.43 18.77
CA ASP A 13 2.62 1.21 18.13
C ASP A 13 2.40 1.37 16.60
N GLY A 14 2.74 2.53 16.04
CA GLY A 14 2.60 2.84 14.62
C GLY A 14 1.18 3.16 14.18
N ARG A 15 0.22 3.27 15.11
CA ARG A 15 -1.18 3.64 14.83
C ARG A 15 -1.39 5.13 14.98
N LEU A 16 -2.54 5.58 14.48
CA LEU A 16 -2.96 6.97 14.58
C LEU A 16 -3.12 7.42 16.04
N ASP A 17 -2.55 8.57 16.38
CA ASP A 17 -2.82 9.25 17.63
C ASP A 17 -4.21 9.91 17.58
N ILE A 18 -5.20 9.25 18.17
CA ILE A 18 -6.60 9.70 18.17
C ILE A 18 -6.78 11.00 18.96
N ASP A 19 -6.01 11.23 20.02
CA ASP A 19 -6.13 12.46 20.81
C ASP A 19 -5.53 13.65 20.06
N ALA A 20 -4.43 13.43 19.33
CA ALA A 20 -3.89 14.43 18.41
C ALA A 20 -4.89 14.72 17.28
N LEU A 21 -5.55 13.70 16.72
CA LEU A 21 -6.59 13.89 15.72
C LEU A 21 -7.75 14.72 16.25
N LYS A 22 -8.29 14.39 17.42
CA LYS A 22 -9.37 15.17 18.09
C LYS A 22 -8.99 16.63 18.28
N SER A 23 -7.73 16.88 18.59
CA SER A 23 -7.22 18.23 18.83
C SER A 23 -7.04 19.04 17.55
N ALA A 24 -6.80 18.38 16.43
CA ALA A 24 -6.54 19.01 15.13
C ALA A 24 -7.81 19.23 14.29
N VAL A 25 -8.85 18.43 14.49
CA VAL A 25 -10.08 18.49 13.69
C VAL A 25 -11.01 19.58 14.21
N GLY A 26 -11.51 20.43 13.30
CA GLY A 26 -12.43 21.54 13.59
C GLY A 26 -13.35 21.86 12.42
N GLU A 27 -14.14 22.92 12.53
CA GLU A 27 -15.15 23.34 11.54
C GLU A 27 -14.56 23.66 10.15
N ASP A 28 -13.28 23.93 10.06
CA ASP A 28 -12.51 24.23 8.83
C ASP A 28 -11.77 23.00 8.28
N THR A 29 -11.96 21.83 8.88
CA THR A 29 -11.39 20.58 8.38
C THR A 29 -12.09 20.13 7.10
N ALA A 30 -11.39 20.18 5.98
CA ALA A 30 -11.93 19.76 4.68
C ALA A 30 -11.93 18.23 4.52
N ALA A 31 -10.82 17.59 4.84
CA ALA A 31 -10.69 16.13 4.69
C ALA A 31 -9.51 15.58 5.49
N MET A 32 -9.55 14.28 5.74
CA MET A 32 -8.42 13.48 6.22
C MET A 32 -8.09 12.40 5.19
N MET A 33 -6.80 12.22 4.90
CA MET A 33 -6.27 11.14 4.06
C MET A 33 -5.45 10.18 4.92
N ILE A 34 -5.71 8.88 4.78
CA ILE A 34 -4.98 7.83 5.48
C ILE A 34 -4.90 6.56 4.64
N THR A 35 -3.78 5.84 4.77
CA THR A 35 -3.58 4.49 4.23
C THR A 35 -3.88 3.47 5.32
N ASN A 36 -4.76 2.50 5.06
CA ASN A 36 -5.07 1.43 6.02
C ASN A 36 -5.15 0.06 5.32
N PRO A 37 -4.23 -0.89 5.61
CA PRO A 37 -3.16 -0.81 6.62
C PRO A 37 -2.07 0.21 6.23
N SER A 38 -1.36 0.69 7.24
CA SER A 38 -0.25 1.63 7.03
C SER A 38 0.96 0.94 6.41
N THR A 39 1.93 1.73 5.93
CA THR A 39 3.22 1.24 5.38
C THR A 39 4.14 0.60 6.44
N LEU A 40 3.80 0.69 7.70
CA LEU A 40 4.45 -0.09 8.77
C LEU A 40 3.93 -1.53 8.83
N GLY A 41 2.92 -1.88 8.03
CA GLY A 41 2.21 -3.15 8.08
C GLY A 41 1.17 -3.22 9.19
N VAL A 42 0.71 -2.09 9.72
CA VAL A 42 -0.23 -2.01 10.84
C VAL A 42 -1.63 -1.67 10.36
N PHE A 43 -2.62 -2.47 10.75
CA PHE A 43 -4.02 -2.12 10.52
C PHE A 43 -4.51 -1.14 11.60
N GLU A 44 -5.07 -0.01 11.15
CA GLU A 44 -5.69 0.97 12.04
C GLU A 44 -7.07 0.49 12.48
N HIS A 45 -7.13 -0.06 13.68
CA HIS A 45 -8.38 -0.60 14.23
C HIS A 45 -9.33 0.49 14.76
N GLN A 46 -8.82 1.68 15.05
CA GLN A 46 -9.62 2.84 15.47
C GLN A 46 -10.15 3.66 14.28
N ILE A 47 -10.07 3.13 13.06
CA ILE A 47 -10.48 3.85 11.85
C ILE A 47 -11.93 4.31 11.89
N ALA A 48 -12.82 3.55 12.51
CA ALA A 48 -14.22 3.96 12.67
C ALA A 48 -14.36 5.20 13.55
N GLU A 49 -13.62 5.29 14.66
CA GLU A 49 -13.58 6.46 15.53
C GLU A 49 -12.96 7.66 14.80
N ALA A 50 -11.85 7.47 14.11
CA ALA A 50 -11.22 8.52 13.31
C ALA A 50 -12.18 9.10 12.27
N THR A 51 -12.91 8.23 11.59
CA THR A 51 -13.92 8.61 10.60
C THR A 51 -15.05 9.43 11.22
N GLU A 52 -15.56 9.02 12.39
CA GLU A 52 -16.61 9.74 13.10
C GLU A 52 -16.18 11.13 13.55
N ILE A 53 -14.93 11.27 14.03
CA ILE A 53 -14.35 12.56 14.40
C ILE A 53 -14.36 13.52 13.20
N VAL A 54 -13.84 13.09 12.05
CA VAL A 54 -13.74 13.92 10.85
C VAL A 54 -15.12 14.26 10.29
N HIS A 55 -16.04 13.28 10.20
CA HIS A 55 -17.39 13.50 9.70
C HIS A 55 -18.21 14.43 10.61
N SER A 56 -18.03 14.33 11.94
CA SER A 56 -18.74 15.20 12.88
C SER A 56 -18.35 16.68 12.72
N ALA A 57 -17.17 16.96 12.19
CA ALA A 57 -16.72 18.30 11.84
C ALA A 57 -17.11 18.73 10.41
N GLY A 58 -17.77 17.86 9.62
CA GLY A 58 -18.15 18.11 8.23
C GLY A 58 -17.08 17.75 7.20
N GLY A 59 -15.94 17.23 7.63
CA GLY A 59 -14.84 16.78 6.77
C GLY A 59 -15.15 15.47 6.04
N GLN A 60 -14.32 15.14 5.04
CA GLN A 60 -14.42 13.91 4.24
C GLN A 60 -13.24 12.98 4.52
N MET A 61 -13.47 11.68 4.39
CA MET A 61 -12.41 10.66 4.54
C MET A 61 -11.94 10.13 3.19
N TYR A 62 -10.64 10.25 2.94
CA TYR A 62 -10.00 9.75 1.73
C TYR A 62 -9.11 8.54 2.04
N TYR A 63 -9.38 7.43 1.40
CA TYR A 63 -8.60 6.20 1.51
C TYR A 63 -7.51 6.14 0.44
N ASP A 64 -6.26 6.12 0.88
CA ASP A 64 -5.15 5.73 0.00
C ASP A 64 -5.14 4.20 -0.13
N GLY A 65 -5.48 3.72 -1.31
CA GLY A 65 -5.60 2.29 -1.61
C GLY A 65 -4.29 1.61 -1.99
N ALA A 66 -3.14 2.20 -1.67
CA ALA A 66 -1.84 1.63 -1.97
C ALA A 66 -1.65 0.22 -1.38
N ASN A 67 -2.18 -0.01 -0.18
CA ASN A 67 -2.04 -1.26 0.57
C ASN A 67 -3.30 -2.14 0.54
N PHE A 68 -4.14 -1.96 -0.48
CA PHE A 68 -5.43 -2.65 -0.58
C PHE A 68 -5.30 -4.19 -0.70
N ASN A 69 -4.20 -4.70 -1.23
CA ASN A 69 -3.92 -6.13 -1.35
C ASN A 69 -3.98 -6.89 -0.01
N ALA A 70 -3.73 -6.22 1.11
CA ALA A 70 -3.80 -6.84 2.43
C ALA A 70 -5.22 -7.11 2.93
N ILE A 71 -6.24 -6.46 2.36
CA ILE A 71 -7.61 -6.46 2.91
C ILE A 71 -8.69 -6.97 1.95
N ILE A 72 -8.33 -7.39 0.75
CA ILE A 72 -9.30 -7.88 -0.25
C ILE A 72 -10.12 -9.04 0.32
N GLY A 73 -11.43 -8.91 0.23
CA GLY A 73 -12.37 -9.92 0.74
C GLY A 73 -12.58 -9.89 2.25
N LYS A 74 -11.79 -9.13 3.01
CA LYS A 74 -11.88 -9.02 4.48
C LYS A 74 -12.66 -7.78 4.91
N THR A 75 -12.32 -6.65 4.33
CA THR A 75 -13.05 -5.39 4.52
C THR A 75 -12.95 -4.53 3.26
N ASP A 76 -13.60 -3.39 3.28
CA ASP A 76 -13.56 -2.41 2.20
C ASP A 76 -13.60 -0.97 2.74
N PRO A 77 -13.11 0.01 1.95
CA PRO A 77 -13.10 1.41 2.39
C PRO A 77 -14.47 1.96 2.78
N GLY A 78 -15.54 1.54 2.10
CA GLY A 78 -16.90 1.96 2.42
C GLY A 78 -17.35 1.56 3.82
N ARG A 79 -17.06 0.30 4.22
CA ARG A 79 -17.35 -0.22 5.58
C ARG A 79 -16.50 0.45 6.65
N MET A 80 -15.29 0.86 6.32
CA MET A 80 -14.42 1.62 7.21
C MET A 80 -14.83 3.10 7.34
N GLY A 81 -15.83 3.55 6.55
CA GLY A 81 -16.36 4.90 6.62
C GLY A 81 -15.82 5.89 5.59
N PHE A 82 -14.88 5.51 4.75
CA PHE A 82 -14.29 6.40 3.75
C PHE A 82 -15.30 6.87 2.69
N ASP A 83 -15.15 8.12 2.25
CA ASP A 83 -16.00 8.78 1.26
C ASP A 83 -15.43 8.70 -0.15
N ALA A 84 -14.11 8.71 -0.25
CA ALA A 84 -13.37 8.56 -1.49
C ALA A 84 -12.22 7.58 -1.33
N VAL A 85 -11.88 6.89 -2.42
CA VAL A 85 -10.77 5.94 -2.48
C VAL A 85 -10.11 5.99 -3.85
N HIS A 86 -8.79 5.87 -3.89
CA HIS A 86 -8.11 5.45 -5.11
C HIS A 86 -7.50 4.05 -4.91
N TYR A 87 -7.43 3.29 -6.01
CA TYR A 87 -6.76 2.01 -6.04
C TYR A 87 -5.53 2.08 -6.92
N ASN A 88 -4.44 1.45 -6.49
CA ASN A 88 -3.24 1.34 -7.29
C ASN A 88 -3.28 0.04 -8.11
N LEU A 89 -3.65 0.13 -9.40
CA LEU A 89 -3.68 -1.05 -10.27
C LEU A 89 -2.29 -1.68 -10.44
N HIS A 90 -1.24 -0.87 -10.34
CA HIS A 90 0.16 -1.28 -10.40
C HIS A 90 0.72 -1.85 -9.09
N LYS A 91 -0.11 -2.01 -8.07
CA LYS A 91 0.21 -2.71 -6.81
C LYS A 91 -0.69 -3.93 -6.68
N THR A 92 -1.86 -3.78 -6.11
CA THR A 92 -2.83 -4.85 -5.81
C THR A 92 -3.20 -5.71 -7.02
N PHE A 93 -3.26 -5.13 -8.22
CA PHE A 93 -3.76 -5.82 -9.43
C PHE A 93 -2.65 -6.18 -10.43
N SER A 94 -1.41 -6.23 -9.97
CA SER A 94 -0.24 -6.72 -10.73
C SER A 94 -0.02 -6.04 -12.08
N GLN A 95 -0.31 -4.74 -12.18
CA GLN A 95 -0.04 -3.98 -13.39
C GLN A 95 1.38 -3.38 -13.35
N PRO A 96 2.03 -3.18 -14.50
CA PRO A 96 3.36 -2.58 -14.51
C PRO A 96 3.31 -1.14 -13.99
N HIS A 97 4.25 -0.78 -13.13
CA HIS A 97 4.50 0.58 -12.67
C HIS A 97 5.46 1.33 -13.59
N GLY A 98 6.41 0.61 -14.20
CA GLY A 98 7.36 1.13 -15.19
C GLY A 98 8.24 2.27 -14.68
N GLY A 99 8.58 2.26 -13.40
CA GLY A 99 9.35 3.36 -12.80
C GLY A 99 8.57 4.69 -12.70
N GLY A 100 7.23 4.62 -12.67
CA GLY A 100 6.34 5.77 -12.56
C GLY A 100 5.62 6.17 -13.87
N GLY A 101 5.70 5.34 -14.92
CA GLY A 101 5.08 5.60 -16.22
C GLY A 101 3.65 5.07 -16.35
N PRO A 102 3.44 3.75 -16.48
CA PRO A 102 2.14 3.16 -16.82
C PRO A 102 1.22 2.94 -15.62
N GLY A 103 1.45 3.58 -14.49
CA GLY A 103 0.58 3.48 -13.32
C GLY A 103 -0.86 3.90 -13.62
N SER A 104 -1.81 3.36 -12.86
CA SER A 104 -3.22 3.71 -12.99
C SER A 104 -3.90 3.64 -11.62
N GLY A 105 -4.80 4.58 -11.37
CA GLY A 105 -5.49 4.73 -10.09
C GLY A 105 -6.97 5.07 -10.29
N PRO A 106 -7.84 4.08 -10.51
CA PRO A 106 -9.28 4.35 -10.53
C PRO A 106 -9.74 4.86 -9.18
N ILE A 107 -10.71 5.77 -9.22
CA ILE A 107 -11.29 6.42 -8.06
C ILE A 107 -12.71 5.87 -7.83
N GLY A 108 -13.01 5.56 -6.58
CA GLY A 108 -14.36 5.29 -6.10
C GLY A 108 -14.78 6.34 -5.09
N VAL A 109 -16.06 6.74 -5.12
CA VAL A 109 -16.61 7.71 -4.17
C VAL A 109 -17.98 7.28 -3.70
N LYS A 110 -18.40 7.75 -2.51
CA LYS A 110 -19.79 7.67 -2.07
C LYS A 110 -20.69 8.56 -2.93
N SER A 111 -21.98 8.26 -2.97
CA SER A 111 -22.96 8.90 -3.87
C SER A 111 -23.00 10.42 -3.76
N HIS A 112 -22.81 10.99 -2.56
CA HIS A 112 -22.82 12.45 -2.36
C HIS A 112 -21.66 13.18 -3.06
N LEU A 113 -20.56 12.46 -3.35
CA LEU A 113 -19.41 12.99 -4.08
C LEU A 113 -19.45 12.69 -5.60
N SER A 114 -20.41 11.90 -6.08
CA SER A 114 -20.42 11.44 -7.48
C SER A 114 -20.49 12.59 -8.50
N GLN A 115 -21.16 13.69 -8.16
CA GLN A 115 -21.27 14.88 -9.01
C GLN A 115 -19.93 15.60 -9.24
N PHE A 116 -18.92 15.34 -8.42
CA PHE A 116 -17.59 15.96 -8.51
C PHE A 116 -16.56 15.08 -9.24
N LEU A 117 -16.93 13.86 -9.65
CA LEU A 117 -16.02 12.97 -10.37
C LEU A 117 -15.46 13.63 -11.63
N PRO A 118 -14.24 13.24 -12.07
CA PRO A 118 -13.72 13.67 -13.36
C PRO A 118 -14.67 13.31 -14.51
N THR A 119 -14.68 14.15 -15.54
CA THR A 119 -15.50 13.93 -16.75
C THR A 119 -14.60 13.65 -17.97
N PRO A 120 -15.04 12.87 -18.97
CA PRO A 120 -16.24 12.06 -18.99
C PRO A 120 -16.06 10.71 -18.26
N ILE A 121 -17.17 10.11 -17.85
CA ILE A 121 -17.22 8.73 -17.33
C ILE A 121 -17.83 7.79 -18.38
N ALA A 122 -17.62 6.48 -18.22
CA ALA A 122 -18.27 5.48 -19.06
C ALA A 122 -19.69 5.24 -18.59
N GLY A 123 -20.66 5.63 -19.40
CA GLY A 123 -22.06 5.32 -19.23
C GLY A 123 -22.50 4.08 -20.02
N ARG A 124 -23.63 3.48 -19.63
CA ARG A 124 -24.26 2.41 -20.39
C ARG A 124 -25.78 2.50 -20.29
N ARG A 125 -26.46 2.12 -21.36
CA ARG A 125 -27.91 1.87 -21.41
C ARG A 125 -28.22 0.59 -22.16
N GLU A 126 -29.43 0.09 -22.04
CA GLU A 126 -29.90 -1.01 -22.90
C GLU A 126 -29.84 -0.59 -24.36
N LYS A 127 -29.49 -1.54 -25.23
CA LYS A 127 -29.48 -1.32 -26.68
C LYS A 127 -30.89 -1.15 -27.20
N ILE A 128 -30.99 -0.28 -28.20
CA ILE A 128 -32.20 -0.12 -29.02
C ILE A 128 -31.83 -0.49 -30.47
N GLU A 129 -32.87 -0.76 -31.30
CA GLU A 129 -32.74 -1.25 -32.68
C GLU A 129 -31.84 -0.35 -33.57
N SER A 130 -31.84 0.97 -33.29
CA SER A 130 -31.04 1.95 -34.06
C SER A 130 -29.57 2.08 -33.61
N ASP A 131 -29.16 1.38 -32.59
CA ASP A 131 -27.77 1.48 -32.13
C ASP A 131 -26.82 0.80 -33.12
N PRO A 132 -25.61 1.36 -33.31
CA PRO A 132 -24.60 0.76 -34.18
C PRO A 132 -24.20 -0.65 -33.69
N ILE A 133 -23.67 -1.44 -34.63
CA ILE A 133 -23.11 -2.75 -34.28
C ILE A 133 -21.94 -2.55 -33.30
N GLY A 134 -22.04 -3.13 -32.12
CA GLY A 134 -21.05 -3.05 -31.03
C GLY A 134 -20.93 -4.37 -30.30
N VAL A 135 -20.48 -4.35 -29.07
CA VAL A 135 -20.42 -5.53 -28.21
C VAL A 135 -21.82 -6.10 -28.04
N ASP A 136 -21.97 -7.41 -28.24
CA ASP A 136 -23.28 -8.08 -28.17
C ASP A 136 -23.57 -8.62 -26.76
N ASP A 137 -23.66 -7.68 -25.81
CA ASP A 137 -24.00 -7.94 -24.41
C ASP A 137 -25.36 -7.31 -24.00
N GLY A 138 -26.10 -6.77 -24.97
CA GLY A 138 -27.38 -6.12 -24.76
C GLY A 138 -27.28 -4.64 -24.34
N TYR A 139 -26.06 -4.10 -24.25
CA TYR A 139 -25.84 -2.72 -23.83
C TYR A 139 -25.14 -1.88 -24.87
N TRP A 140 -25.48 -0.59 -24.91
CA TRP A 140 -24.76 0.48 -25.59
C TRP A 140 -23.94 1.27 -24.60
N TYR A 141 -22.64 1.44 -24.87
CA TYR A 141 -21.69 2.19 -24.03
C TYR A 141 -21.39 3.54 -24.67
N PHE A 142 -21.31 4.58 -23.85
CA PHE A 142 -21.04 5.94 -24.32
C PHE A 142 -20.24 6.70 -23.26
N TRP A 143 -19.67 7.82 -23.67
CA TRP A 143 -19.07 8.76 -22.74
C TRP A 143 -20.12 9.71 -22.23
N GLU A 144 -20.23 9.81 -20.93
CA GLU A 144 -21.21 10.63 -20.21
C GLU A 144 -20.51 11.78 -19.51
N ASP A 145 -21.06 12.99 -19.65
CA ASP A 145 -20.63 14.15 -18.89
C ASP A 145 -21.20 14.10 -17.48
N VAL A 146 -20.35 14.28 -16.47
CA VAL A 146 -20.77 14.28 -15.05
C VAL A 146 -21.57 15.53 -14.70
N GLY A 147 -21.35 16.63 -15.41
CA GLY A 147 -22.04 17.91 -15.21
C GLY A 147 -21.13 19.03 -14.69
N GLU A 148 -21.75 20.19 -14.43
CA GLU A 148 -21.05 21.43 -14.08
C GLU A 148 -20.24 21.38 -12.77
N SER A 149 -20.64 20.51 -11.83
CA SER A 149 -19.95 20.33 -10.55
C SER A 149 -18.70 19.46 -10.66
N SER A 150 -18.49 18.80 -11.81
CA SER A 150 -17.30 17.97 -12.04
C SER A 150 -16.00 18.76 -11.85
N ILE A 151 -14.97 18.11 -11.27
CA ILE A 151 -13.62 18.67 -11.23
C ILE A 151 -12.98 18.80 -12.62
N GLY A 152 -13.70 18.39 -13.66
CA GLY A 152 -13.28 18.50 -15.04
C GLY A 152 -12.40 17.33 -15.51
N LYS A 153 -11.78 17.51 -16.66
CA LYS A 153 -10.94 16.50 -17.29
C LYS A 153 -9.54 16.50 -16.65
N VAL A 154 -9.21 15.46 -15.90
CA VAL A 154 -7.93 15.38 -15.17
C VAL A 154 -6.78 14.81 -16.01
N GLN A 155 -7.04 14.27 -17.20
CA GLN A 155 -6.05 13.70 -18.11
C GLN A 155 -6.50 13.78 -19.56
N GLN A 156 -5.54 13.69 -20.51
CA GLN A 156 -5.85 13.81 -21.94
C GLN A 156 -6.72 12.64 -22.46
N TRP A 157 -6.40 11.42 -21.98
CA TRP A 157 -7.10 10.19 -22.31
C TRP A 157 -7.78 9.64 -21.06
N ASN A 158 -8.78 8.81 -21.21
CA ASN A 158 -9.58 8.28 -20.10
C ASN A 158 -8.84 7.18 -19.32
N GLY A 159 -7.59 7.41 -18.96
CA GLY A 159 -6.74 6.51 -18.22
C GLY A 159 -5.89 5.59 -19.11
N ASN A 160 -5.11 4.74 -18.44
CA ASN A 160 -4.31 3.71 -19.11
C ASN A 160 -5.21 2.51 -19.45
N ALA A 161 -5.77 2.49 -20.67
CA ALA A 161 -6.68 1.44 -21.10
C ALA A 161 -6.06 0.03 -21.00
N VAL A 162 -4.76 -0.11 -21.26
CA VAL A 162 -4.04 -1.39 -21.14
C VAL A 162 -4.03 -1.88 -19.69
N ALA A 163 -3.76 -1.00 -18.73
CA ALA A 163 -3.81 -1.35 -17.31
C ALA A 163 -5.22 -1.77 -16.88
N VAL A 164 -6.26 -1.07 -17.36
CA VAL A 164 -7.65 -1.40 -17.09
C VAL A 164 -8.02 -2.79 -17.62
N VAL A 165 -7.71 -3.08 -18.90
CA VAL A 165 -7.99 -4.39 -19.52
C VAL A 165 -7.26 -5.52 -18.80
N ARG A 166 -5.98 -5.33 -18.45
CA ARG A 166 -5.19 -6.32 -17.71
C ARG A 166 -5.73 -6.55 -16.31
N SER A 167 -6.12 -5.49 -15.60
CA SER A 167 -6.77 -5.62 -14.27
C SER A 167 -8.11 -6.33 -14.37
N TRP A 168 -8.89 -6.07 -15.43
CA TRP A 168 -10.13 -6.82 -15.68
C TRP A 168 -9.84 -8.31 -15.89
N ALA A 169 -8.82 -8.66 -16.69
CA ALA A 169 -8.40 -10.06 -16.89
C ALA A 169 -7.95 -10.71 -15.58
N PHE A 170 -7.21 -9.99 -14.74
CA PHE A 170 -6.81 -10.43 -13.41
C PHE A 170 -8.03 -10.75 -12.54
N TYR A 171 -9.00 -9.85 -12.46
CA TYR A 171 -10.26 -10.08 -11.76
C TYR A 171 -11.02 -11.30 -12.29
N ARG A 172 -11.11 -11.42 -13.61
CA ARG A 172 -11.78 -12.56 -14.25
C ARG A 172 -11.09 -13.89 -13.97
N ARG A 173 -9.76 -13.87 -13.83
CA ARG A 173 -8.94 -15.06 -13.55
C ARG A 173 -9.12 -15.55 -12.12
N TYR A 174 -9.09 -14.66 -11.16
CA TYR A 174 -9.10 -15.01 -9.74
C TYR A 174 -10.51 -15.00 -9.13
N GLY A 175 -11.38 -14.09 -9.53
CA GLY A 175 -12.75 -14.02 -9.04
C GLY A 175 -12.82 -14.02 -7.51
N LYS A 176 -13.52 -14.99 -6.93
CA LYS A 176 -13.66 -15.13 -5.48
C LYS A 176 -12.35 -15.55 -4.77
N GLU A 177 -11.35 -16.00 -5.51
CA GLU A 177 -10.07 -16.40 -4.93
C GLU A 177 -9.15 -15.22 -4.59
N LEU A 178 -9.53 -14.00 -4.94
CA LEU A 178 -8.82 -12.78 -4.54
C LEU A 178 -8.66 -12.66 -3.01
N GLU A 179 -9.61 -13.17 -2.24
CA GLU A 179 -9.50 -13.24 -0.79
C GLU A 179 -8.30 -14.06 -0.33
N LYS A 180 -8.02 -15.19 -1.00
CA LYS A 180 -6.87 -16.03 -0.69
C LYS A 180 -5.54 -15.31 -0.98
N MET A 181 -5.53 -14.43 -1.98
CA MET A 181 -4.35 -13.60 -2.27
C MET A 181 -3.98 -12.73 -1.07
N SER A 182 -4.96 -12.04 -0.49
CA SER A 182 -4.78 -11.26 0.74
C SER A 182 -4.31 -12.13 1.91
N GLU A 183 -4.93 -13.30 2.11
CA GLU A 183 -4.54 -14.24 3.16
C GLU A 183 -3.09 -14.70 3.04
N HIS A 184 -2.65 -15.06 1.82
CA HIS A 184 -1.28 -15.49 1.58
C HIS A 184 -0.28 -14.34 1.73
N ALA A 185 -0.60 -13.13 1.27
CA ALA A 185 0.26 -11.96 1.46
C ALA A 185 0.52 -11.70 2.96
N VAL A 186 -0.53 -11.71 3.78
CA VAL A 186 -0.42 -11.53 5.23
C VAL A 186 0.32 -12.70 5.89
N LEU A 187 0.03 -13.94 5.49
CA LEU A 187 0.74 -15.12 5.99
C LEU A 187 2.24 -15.06 5.71
N ASN A 188 2.62 -14.75 4.46
CA ASN A 188 4.01 -14.67 4.03
C ASN A 188 4.77 -13.57 4.77
N ALA A 189 4.17 -12.40 4.95
CA ALA A 189 4.78 -11.30 5.70
C ALA A 189 5.06 -11.71 7.17
N ASN A 190 4.09 -12.29 7.84
CA ASN A 190 4.25 -12.74 9.21
C ASN A 190 5.25 -13.91 9.35
N TYR A 191 5.23 -14.84 8.40
CA TYR A 191 6.19 -15.95 8.37
C TYR A 191 7.63 -15.43 8.22
N LEU A 192 7.85 -14.58 7.22
CA LEU A 192 9.19 -14.04 6.96
C LEU A 192 9.67 -13.15 8.12
N ARG A 193 8.79 -12.28 8.64
CA ARG A 193 9.09 -11.46 9.82
C ARG A 193 9.51 -12.31 11.00
N HIS A 194 8.75 -13.38 11.30
CA HIS A 194 9.09 -14.32 12.38
C HIS A 194 10.48 -14.95 12.17
N LYS A 195 10.80 -15.36 10.95
CA LYS A 195 12.13 -15.95 10.64
C LYS A 195 13.26 -14.94 10.85
N ILE A 196 13.07 -13.70 10.40
CA ILE A 196 14.08 -12.64 10.56
C ILE A 196 14.26 -12.25 12.03
N MET A 197 13.19 -12.19 12.81
CA MET A 197 13.22 -11.78 14.22
C MET A 197 13.78 -12.84 15.18
N ASN A 198 13.99 -14.05 14.72
CA ASN A 198 14.58 -15.14 15.54
C ASN A 198 15.97 -15.52 15.02
N PRO A 199 16.89 -14.59 14.87
CA PRO A 199 18.28 -14.83 14.53
C PRO A 199 19.07 -15.27 15.77
N ASP A 200 20.36 -15.58 15.56
CA ASP A 200 21.31 -15.69 16.65
C ASP A 200 21.40 -14.37 17.44
N PRO A 201 21.69 -14.42 18.76
CA PRO A 201 21.74 -13.21 19.60
C PRO A 201 22.64 -12.10 19.06
N GLU A 202 23.79 -12.43 18.47
CA GLU A 202 24.72 -11.47 17.88
C GLU A 202 24.12 -10.70 16.69
N ILE A 203 23.22 -11.33 15.94
CA ILE A 203 22.51 -10.70 14.81
C ILE A 203 21.32 -9.88 15.34
N ALA A 204 20.66 -10.33 16.39
CA ALA A 204 19.51 -9.64 16.96
C ALA A 204 19.83 -8.21 17.41
N GLU A 205 21.06 -7.94 17.81
CA GLU A 205 21.52 -6.60 18.19
C GLU A 205 21.64 -5.62 17.01
N LYS A 206 21.71 -6.14 15.78
CA LYS A 206 21.93 -5.35 14.55
C LYS A 206 20.66 -4.92 13.86
N ILE A 207 19.52 -5.49 14.22
CA ILE A 207 18.23 -5.19 13.58
C ILE A 207 17.19 -4.75 14.59
N HIS A 208 16.32 -3.90 14.11
CA HIS A 208 15.19 -3.40 14.87
C HIS A 208 13.93 -3.47 13.99
N VAL A 209 12.91 -4.19 14.43
CA VAL A 209 11.66 -4.37 13.66
C VAL A 209 10.57 -3.47 14.20
N MET A 210 9.99 -2.64 13.35
CA MET A 210 8.85 -1.78 13.67
C MET A 210 7.53 -2.42 13.21
N PRO A 211 6.41 -2.17 13.86
CA PRO A 211 6.24 -1.52 15.16
C PRO A 211 6.69 -2.44 16.29
N LEU A 212 7.28 -1.86 17.33
CA LEU A 212 7.88 -2.62 18.44
C LEU A 212 6.92 -2.97 19.55
N ASN A 213 5.96 -2.10 19.80
CA ASN A 213 5.16 -2.17 21.01
C ASN A 213 3.68 -2.34 20.70
N GLY A 214 3.06 -3.27 21.41
CA GLY A 214 1.62 -3.25 21.69
C GLY A 214 0.69 -3.90 20.69
N ALA A 215 1.15 -4.38 19.55
CA ALA A 215 0.28 -5.24 18.76
C ALA A 215 0.10 -6.57 19.48
N PRO A 216 -1.13 -6.99 19.79
CA PRO A 216 -1.35 -8.34 20.31
C PRO A 216 -0.74 -9.32 19.33
N ALA A 217 0.16 -10.13 19.80
CA ALA A 217 0.82 -11.18 19.02
C ALA A 217 1.74 -10.73 17.88
N ASP A 218 2.20 -9.48 17.86
CA ASP A 218 3.20 -9.03 16.86
C ASP A 218 2.85 -9.32 15.40
N LEU A 219 1.58 -9.43 15.05
CA LEU A 219 1.16 -9.67 13.67
C LEU A 219 1.18 -8.37 12.87
N VAL A 220 1.67 -8.51 11.64
CA VAL A 220 1.62 -7.44 10.61
C VAL A 220 0.64 -7.83 9.52
N MET A 221 0.30 -6.88 8.69
CA MET A 221 -0.50 -7.13 7.49
C MET A 221 0.40 -7.74 6.39
N HIS A 222 0.42 -7.22 5.19
CA HIS A 222 1.14 -7.79 4.04
C HIS A 222 2.62 -7.41 3.95
N GLU A 223 3.06 -6.46 4.76
CA GLU A 223 4.42 -5.92 4.79
C GLU A 223 4.86 -5.60 6.21
N PHE A 224 6.15 -5.39 6.39
CA PHE A 224 6.74 -4.94 7.64
C PHE A 224 8.02 -4.14 7.39
N THR A 225 8.43 -3.36 8.38
CA THR A 225 9.64 -2.55 8.31
C THR A 225 10.70 -3.07 9.26
N LEU A 226 11.96 -2.94 8.83
CA LEU A 226 13.15 -3.13 9.66
C LEU A 226 13.91 -1.83 9.73
N SER A 227 14.41 -1.46 10.91
CA SER A 227 15.45 -0.43 11.03
C SER A 227 16.82 -1.08 11.16
N LEU A 228 17.76 -0.66 10.35
CA LEU A 228 19.16 -1.04 10.43
C LEU A 228 20.02 0.03 11.13
N SER A 229 19.39 0.95 11.87
CA SER A 229 20.11 1.95 12.67
C SER A 229 21.15 1.34 13.62
N PRO A 230 20.85 0.23 14.36
CA PRO A 230 21.86 -0.40 15.19
C PRO A 230 23.09 -0.88 14.42
N LEU A 231 22.92 -1.44 13.22
CA LEU A 231 24.01 -1.87 12.36
C LEU A 231 24.88 -0.68 11.90
N LYS A 232 24.23 0.43 11.58
CA LYS A 232 24.92 1.68 11.22
C LYS A 232 25.70 2.27 12.38
N GLU A 233 25.10 2.30 13.57
CA GLU A 233 25.74 2.83 14.77
C GLU A 233 26.94 1.98 15.22
N LEU A 234 26.82 0.66 15.15
CA LEU A 234 27.87 -0.26 15.59
C LEU A 234 29.01 -0.41 14.58
N HIS A 235 28.70 -0.42 13.28
CA HIS A 235 29.62 -0.83 12.22
C HIS A 235 29.70 0.13 11.03
N GLY A 236 28.96 1.23 11.02
CA GLY A 236 28.93 2.18 9.90
C GLY A 236 28.20 1.65 8.65
N VAL A 237 27.56 0.48 8.72
CA VAL A 237 26.88 -0.15 7.59
C VAL A 237 25.45 0.39 7.48
N THR A 238 25.11 0.97 6.34
CA THR A 238 23.79 1.55 6.09
C THR A 238 22.80 0.55 5.53
N GLY A 239 21.49 0.86 5.60
CA GLY A 239 20.45 0.07 4.92
C GLY A 239 20.69 -0.07 3.41
N LYS A 240 21.27 0.96 2.77
CA LYS A 240 21.67 0.92 1.36
C LYS A 240 22.78 -0.10 1.08
N ASP A 241 23.73 -0.24 1.97
CA ASP A 241 24.82 -1.20 1.79
C ASP A 241 24.33 -2.63 1.90
N VAL A 242 23.46 -2.92 2.88
CA VAL A 242 22.77 -4.21 3.00
C VAL A 242 21.93 -4.50 1.75
N ALA A 243 21.19 -3.51 1.24
CA ALA A 243 20.40 -3.68 0.03
C ALA A 243 21.25 -4.01 -1.20
N LYS A 244 22.39 -3.34 -1.36
CA LYS A 244 23.37 -3.67 -2.43
C LYS A 244 23.95 -5.07 -2.25
N ARG A 245 24.23 -5.46 -1.01
CA ARG A 245 24.73 -6.80 -0.72
C ARG A 245 23.71 -7.90 -1.03
N LEU A 246 22.41 -7.65 -0.83
CA LEU A 246 21.35 -8.57 -1.24
C LEU A 246 21.38 -8.86 -2.75
N LEU A 247 21.78 -7.89 -3.59
CA LEU A 247 21.93 -8.13 -5.03
C LEU A 247 22.98 -9.20 -5.34
N ASP A 248 24.07 -9.25 -4.58
CA ASP A 248 25.09 -10.30 -4.73
C ASP A 248 24.58 -11.71 -4.40
N TYR A 249 23.53 -11.78 -3.57
CA TYR A 249 22.82 -13.02 -3.27
C TYR A 249 21.71 -13.34 -4.28
N GLY A 250 21.58 -12.53 -5.33
CA GLY A 250 20.53 -12.68 -6.36
C GLY A 250 19.14 -12.29 -5.86
N VAL A 251 19.07 -11.50 -4.82
CA VAL A 251 17.80 -11.04 -4.22
C VAL A 251 17.56 -9.59 -4.61
N MET A 252 16.35 -9.29 -5.11
CA MET A 252 15.93 -7.91 -5.32
C MET A 252 15.82 -7.21 -3.96
N ALA A 253 16.49 -6.07 -3.84
CA ALA A 253 16.48 -5.32 -2.60
C ALA A 253 15.07 -4.82 -2.26
N PRO A 254 14.66 -4.89 -0.97
CA PRO A 254 13.45 -4.24 -0.50
C PRO A 254 13.48 -2.72 -0.69
N THR A 255 12.33 -2.07 -0.53
CA THR A 255 12.25 -0.61 -0.56
C THR A 255 13.07 0.00 0.56
N LEU A 256 13.90 1.01 0.20
CA LEU A 256 14.82 1.67 1.11
C LEU A 256 14.27 3.01 1.59
N TYR A 257 14.60 3.36 2.85
CA TYR A 257 14.34 4.69 3.44
C TYR A 257 12.87 5.13 3.39
N PHE A 258 11.97 4.18 3.32
CA PHE A 258 10.54 4.43 3.36
C PHE A 258 9.83 3.36 4.22
N PRO A 259 8.89 3.76 5.09
CA PRO A 259 8.49 5.13 5.42
C PRO A 259 9.58 5.92 6.17
N MET A 260 9.63 7.23 5.95
CA MET A 260 10.72 8.09 6.46
C MET A 260 10.78 8.19 8.00
N ILE A 261 9.71 7.82 8.68
CA ILE A 261 9.67 7.76 10.15
C ILE A 261 10.52 6.62 10.74
N VAL A 262 10.94 5.67 9.90
CA VAL A 262 11.82 4.56 10.30
C VAL A 262 13.23 4.84 9.76
N PRO A 263 14.20 5.20 10.61
CA PRO A 263 15.57 5.45 10.15
C PRO A 263 16.23 4.17 9.63
N GLU A 264 17.07 4.28 8.61
CA GLU A 264 17.73 3.16 7.91
C GLU A 264 16.76 2.03 7.52
N CYS A 265 15.56 2.41 7.08
CA CYS A 265 14.44 1.52 6.83
C CYS A 265 14.68 0.59 5.64
N LEU A 266 14.36 -0.69 5.85
CA LEU A 266 14.00 -1.65 4.82
C LEU A 266 12.52 -1.99 4.98
N MET A 267 11.69 -1.71 3.97
CA MET A 267 10.29 -2.11 3.94
C MET A 267 10.17 -3.39 3.10
N ILE A 268 9.76 -4.47 3.75
CA ILE A 268 9.73 -5.81 3.16
C ILE A 268 8.28 -6.25 2.95
N GLU A 269 7.94 -6.47 1.68
CA GLU A 269 6.69 -7.06 1.23
C GLU A 269 7.01 -8.35 0.45
N PRO A 270 6.86 -9.54 1.08
CA PRO A 270 7.21 -10.80 0.42
C PRO A 270 6.19 -11.26 -0.63
N THR A 271 5.09 -10.58 -0.78
CA THR A 271 3.96 -10.89 -1.65
C THR A 271 3.33 -12.29 -1.48
N GLU A 272 2.14 -12.47 -2.04
CA GLU A 272 1.42 -13.76 -2.03
C GLU A 272 2.01 -14.81 -2.97
N THR A 273 2.88 -14.39 -3.89
CA THR A 273 3.45 -15.26 -4.93
C THR A 273 4.70 -16.00 -4.47
N GLU A 274 5.30 -15.58 -3.36
CA GLU A 274 6.52 -16.19 -2.87
C GLU A 274 6.27 -17.53 -2.17
N SER A 275 7.09 -18.52 -2.52
CA SER A 275 7.03 -19.82 -1.87
C SER A 275 7.74 -19.81 -0.52
N LYS A 276 7.41 -20.78 0.34
CA LYS A 276 8.07 -20.94 1.63
C LYS A 276 9.59 -21.09 1.50
N GLU A 277 10.06 -21.82 0.48
CA GLU A 277 11.49 -22.03 0.22
C GLU A 277 12.20 -20.71 -0.12
N VAL A 278 11.55 -19.83 -0.88
CA VAL A 278 12.09 -18.50 -1.21
C VAL A 278 12.18 -17.64 0.05
N LEU A 279 11.14 -17.66 0.89
CA LEU A 279 11.13 -16.93 2.16
C LEU A 279 12.21 -17.43 3.14
N ASP A 280 12.37 -18.76 3.25
CA ASP A 280 13.42 -19.36 4.07
C ASP A 280 14.82 -18.99 3.58
N LYS A 281 15.02 -19.00 2.25
CA LYS A 281 16.28 -18.58 1.63
C LYS A 281 16.56 -17.10 1.91
N PHE A 282 15.59 -16.23 1.73
CA PHE A 282 15.75 -14.80 2.01
C PHE A 282 16.18 -14.55 3.46
N ALA A 283 15.48 -15.15 4.44
CA ALA A 283 15.82 -15.00 5.84
C ALA A 283 17.25 -15.49 6.15
N SER A 284 17.64 -16.66 5.58
CA SER A 284 19.00 -17.20 5.73
C SER A 284 20.06 -16.28 5.12
N ASP A 285 19.83 -15.78 3.92
CA ASP A 285 20.79 -14.89 3.25
C ASP A 285 20.88 -13.54 3.96
N PHE A 286 19.78 -13.01 4.44
CA PHE A 286 19.75 -11.79 5.23
C PHE A 286 20.58 -11.93 6.51
N HIS A 287 20.40 -13.03 7.26
CA HIS A 287 21.19 -13.31 8.45
C HIS A 287 22.69 -13.49 8.14
N LYS A 288 23.05 -14.15 7.03
CA LYS A 288 24.45 -14.27 6.59
C LYS A 288 25.06 -12.91 6.34
N ILE A 289 24.35 -12.04 5.60
CA ILE A 289 24.83 -10.67 5.32
C ILE A 289 25.09 -9.92 6.63
N LEU A 290 24.19 -9.99 7.59
CA LEU A 290 24.37 -9.33 8.88
C LEU A 290 25.53 -9.89 9.72
N SER A 291 26.02 -11.09 9.38
CA SER A 291 27.16 -11.75 10.04
C SER A 291 28.49 -11.51 9.31
N GLU A 292 28.48 -10.95 8.09
CA GLU A 292 29.68 -10.68 7.30
C GLU A 292 30.49 -9.53 7.89
N ASP A 293 31.78 -9.46 7.49
CA ASP A 293 32.64 -8.33 7.77
C ASP A 293 32.02 -7.05 7.18
N PRO A 294 31.96 -5.96 7.96
CA PRO A 294 31.41 -4.68 7.48
C PRO A 294 32.04 -4.18 6.17
N ASP A 295 33.33 -4.42 5.94
CA ASP A 295 34.02 -4.02 4.71
C ASP A 295 33.47 -4.77 3.48
N ILE A 296 33.07 -6.01 3.65
CA ILE A 296 32.41 -6.80 2.58
C ILE A 296 31.05 -6.19 2.23
N ILE A 297 30.26 -5.84 3.23
CA ILE A 297 28.91 -5.29 3.02
C ILE A 297 28.99 -3.90 2.37
N THR A 298 29.86 -3.03 2.86
CA THR A 298 29.99 -1.64 2.37
C THR A 298 30.57 -1.54 0.97
N SER A 299 31.41 -2.50 0.56
CA SER A 299 31.98 -2.56 -0.80
C SER A 299 31.06 -3.21 -1.84
N ALA A 300 29.90 -3.74 -1.44
CA ALA A 300 28.92 -4.30 -2.36
C ALA A 300 28.36 -3.25 -3.36
N PRO A 301 27.88 -3.67 -4.55
CA PRO A 301 27.80 -5.05 -5.04
C PRO A 301 29.16 -5.56 -5.59
N HIS A 302 29.42 -6.86 -5.44
CA HIS A 302 30.62 -7.50 -5.95
C HIS A 302 30.39 -8.24 -7.28
N SER A 303 29.13 -8.62 -7.54
CA SER A 303 28.69 -9.22 -8.79
C SER A 303 27.86 -8.20 -9.58
N THR A 304 28.15 -8.01 -10.83
CA THR A 304 27.40 -7.16 -11.78
C THR A 304 26.71 -8.02 -12.82
#